data_a5b7ba613f707da4d36ee1c973d1ee36
#
_entry.id   a5b7ba613f707da4d36ee1c973d1ee36
#
_cell.length_a   1.000
_cell.length_b   1.000
_cell.length_c   1.000
_cell.angle_alpha   90.00
_cell.angle_beta   90.00
_cell.angle_gamma   90.00
#
_symmetry.space_group_name_H-M   'P 1'
#
loop_
_entity.id
_entity.type
_entity.pdbx_description
1 polymer ?
#
loop_
_entity_poly.entity_id
_entity_poly.type
_entity_poly.pdbx_seq_one_letter_code
_entity_poly.pdbx_strand_id
1 'polypeptide(L)'
;MLHVGGVICFEASTTDAIFIVRQMQEKFLEKKKELWMAFIDLEKAFDLVPHEMVWWALRKRGVGEWLINVIKSMYEGATTAVKFKEWESAEFEVKVGVHQGFVLSPLLFIIVMDTLPEEFREGLPWEVLYADDLVLMLHRMS
;
A
#
# COMPACT_ATOMS: atom_id res chain seq x y z
N MET A 1 21.85 11.98 -0.62
CA MET A 1 22.50 10.71 -1.03
C MET A 1 21.39 9.82 -1.56
N LEU A 2 21.23 9.75 -2.87
CA LEU A 2 20.14 9.00 -3.52
C LEU A 2 20.53 7.52 -3.55
N HIS A 3 19.88 6.69 -2.75
CA HIS A 3 20.01 5.25 -2.87
C HIS A 3 19.31 4.82 -4.17
N VAL A 4 20.07 4.12 -5.00
CA VAL A 4 19.55 3.42 -6.19
C VAL A 4 18.75 2.21 -5.67
N GLY A 5 17.45 2.18 -5.96
CA GLY A 5 16.55 1.12 -5.55
C GLY A 5 15.92 1.33 -4.16
N GLY A 6 15.24 2.42 -3.93
CA GLY A 6 14.53 2.69 -2.69
C GLY A 6 13.07 3.05 -2.91
N VAL A 7 12.19 2.42 -2.17
CA VAL A 7 10.84 2.93 -1.94
C VAL A 7 10.98 4.22 -1.15
N ILE A 8 10.38 5.27 -1.63
CA ILE A 8 10.21 6.51 -0.89
C ILE A 8 8.79 6.46 -0.32
N CYS A 9 8.64 5.85 0.88
CA CYS A 9 7.43 5.98 1.66
C CYS A 9 7.41 7.36 2.30
N PHE A 10 6.34 8.10 2.12
CA PHE A 10 6.17 9.41 2.73
C PHE A 10 5.04 9.42 3.74
N GLU A 11 5.35 9.81 4.96
CA GLU A 11 4.41 10.47 5.88
C GLU A 11 4.14 11.93 5.49
N ALA A 12 4.56 12.33 4.29
CA ALA A 12 4.55 13.68 3.79
C ALA A 12 3.22 14.00 3.04
N SER A 13 3.03 15.25 2.71
CA SER A 13 1.82 15.71 2.01
C SER A 13 1.83 15.29 0.52
N THR A 14 0.67 15.30 -0.13
CA THR A 14 0.52 15.12 -1.60
C THR A 14 1.47 16.03 -2.38
N THR A 15 1.74 17.24 -1.84
CA THR A 15 2.66 18.21 -2.43
C THR A 15 4.09 17.66 -2.53
N ASP A 16 4.55 16.90 -1.53
CA ASP A 16 5.89 16.35 -1.50
C ASP A 16 6.04 15.21 -2.51
N ALA A 17 5.02 14.36 -2.65
CA ALA A 17 5.00 13.30 -3.66
C ALA A 17 5.06 13.91 -5.08
N ILE A 18 4.24 14.93 -5.36
CA ILE A 18 4.26 15.66 -6.62
C ILE A 18 5.62 16.32 -6.86
N PHE A 19 6.21 16.92 -5.82
CA PHE A 19 7.52 17.56 -5.93
C PHE A 19 8.60 16.58 -6.35
N ILE A 20 8.61 15.37 -5.78
CA ILE A 20 9.60 14.34 -6.12
C ILE A 20 9.45 13.89 -7.56
N VAL A 21 8.22 13.58 -8.00
CA VAL A 21 7.94 13.18 -9.37
C VAL A 21 8.42 14.26 -10.35
N ARG A 22 8.16 15.54 -10.04
CA ARG A 22 8.64 16.68 -10.85
C ARG A 22 10.16 16.78 -10.85
N GLN A 23 10.83 16.67 -9.70
CA GLN A 23 12.28 16.71 -9.62
C GLN A 23 12.94 15.60 -10.43
N MET A 24 12.33 14.41 -10.42
CA MET A 24 12.79 13.29 -11.25
C MET A 24 12.65 13.61 -12.74
N GLN A 25 11.48 14.10 -13.14
CA GLN A 25 11.19 14.48 -14.51
C GLN A 25 12.18 15.55 -15.01
N GLU A 26 12.43 16.60 -14.25
CA GLU A 26 13.38 17.67 -14.59
C GLU A 26 14.80 17.14 -14.76
N LYS A 27 15.27 16.30 -13.84
CA LYS A 27 16.61 15.70 -13.92
C LYS A 27 16.82 14.81 -15.16
N PHE A 28 15.77 14.10 -15.58
CA PHE A 28 15.84 13.27 -16.78
C PHE A 28 15.79 14.12 -18.04
N LEU A 29 14.99 15.19 -18.05
CA LEU A 29 14.93 16.17 -19.14
C LEU A 29 16.27 16.89 -19.32
N GLU A 30 16.91 17.35 -18.25
CA GLU A 30 18.23 17.98 -18.29
C GLU A 30 19.28 17.06 -18.92
N LYS A 31 19.22 15.77 -18.59
CA LYS A 31 20.13 14.75 -19.13
C LYS A 31 19.72 14.23 -20.51
N LYS A 32 18.64 14.73 -21.08
CA LYS A 32 18.03 14.24 -22.33
C LYS A 32 17.82 12.73 -22.34
N LYS A 33 17.41 12.17 -21.20
CA LYS A 33 17.09 10.75 -21.04
C LYS A 33 15.60 10.54 -20.99
N GLU A 34 15.15 9.39 -21.51
CA GLU A 34 13.76 8.99 -21.42
C GLU A 34 13.42 8.53 -20.01
N LEU A 35 12.30 8.99 -19.50
CA LEU A 35 11.70 8.56 -18.24
C LEU A 35 10.28 8.10 -18.52
N TRP A 36 10.00 6.84 -18.20
CA TRP A 36 8.66 6.27 -18.26
C TRP A 36 8.07 6.27 -16.85
N MET A 37 6.84 6.69 -16.73
CA MET A 37 6.13 6.70 -15.46
C MET A 37 4.78 6.00 -15.61
N ALA A 38 4.47 5.07 -14.72
CA ALA A 38 3.17 4.44 -14.60
C ALA A 38 2.54 4.88 -13.27
N PHE A 39 1.36 5.45 -13.34
CA PHE A 39 0.56 5.81 -12.18
C PHE A 39 -0.47 4.70 -11.95
N ILE A 40 -0.45 4.12 -10.78
CA ILE A 40 -1.33 3.03 -10.38
C ILE A 40 -2.15 3.53 -9.19
N ASP A 41 -3.45 3.66 -9.38
CA ASP A 41 -4.42 3.91 -8.33
C ASP A 41 -4.96 2.57 -7.82
N LEU A 42 -4.77 2.30 -6.54
CA LEU A 42 -5.26 1.10 -5.88
C LEU A 42 -6.68 1.37 -5.34
N GLU A 43 -7.63 1.50 -6.25
CA GLU A 43 -9.03 1.80 -5.90
C GLU A 43 -9.54 0.89 -4.76
N LYS A 44 -9.96 1.49 -3.66
CA LYS A 44 -10.45 0.80 -2.47
C LYS A 44 -9.48 -0.24 -1.88
N ALA A 45 -8.17 0.00 -2.02
CA ALA A 45 -7.17 -0.94 -1.51
C ALA A 45 -7.39 -1.31 -0.04
N PHE A 46 -7.80 -0.33 0.78
CA PHE A 46 -8.11 -0.53 2.19
C PHE A 46 -9.27 -1.53 2.41
N ASP A 47 -10.29 -1.48 1.56
CA ASP A 47 -11.48 -2.33 1.66
C ASP A 47 -11.32 -3.68 0.96
N LEU A 48 -10.34 -3.82 0.06
CA LEU A 48 -10.17 -4.99 -0.79
C LEU A 48 -8.93 -5.83 -0.49
N VAL A 49 -8.03 -5.37 0.40
CA VAL A 49 -6.81 -6.14 0.72
C VAL A 49 -7.18 -7.51 1.32
N PRO A 50 -6.72 -8.63 0.71
CA PRO A 50 -6.99 -9.95 1.24
C PRO A 50 -6.33 -10.13 2.63
N HIS A 51 -7.05 -10.73 3.59
CA HIS A 51 -6.51 -10.99 4.92
C HIS A 51 -5.20 -11.81 4.88
N GLU A 52 -5.11 -12.78 3.96
CA GLU A 52 -3.89 -13.58 3.78
C GLU A 52 -2.67 -12.74 3.42
N MET A 53 -2.86 -11.66 2.65
CA MET A 53 -1.80 -10.72 2.32
C MET A 53 -1.33 -9.93 3.56
N VAL A 54 -2.26 -9.58 4.45
CA VAL A 54 -1.93 -8.94 5.73
C VAL A 54 -1.07 -9.88 6.59
N TRP A 55 -1.48 -11.17 6.72
CA TRP A 55 -0.73 -12.15 7.49
C TRP A 55 0.64 -12.44 6.90
N TRP A 56 0.74 -12.51 5.59
CA TRP A 56 2.00 -12.64 4.88
C TRP A 56 2.93 -11.44 5.13
N ALA A 57 2.44 -10.21 5.02
CA ALA A 57 3.22 -9.00 5.24
C ALA A 57 3.74 -8.91 6.69
N LEU A 58 2.90 -9.24 7.67
CA LEU A 58 3.31 -9.30 9.08
C LEU A 58 4.45 -10.29 9.32
N ARG A 59 4.38 -11.50 8.71
CA ARG A 59 5.46 -12.49 8.80
C ARG A 59 6.75 -11.98 8.16
N LYS A 60 6.67 -11.34 7.00
CA LYS A 60 7.82 -10.73 6.33
C LYS A 60 8.50 -9.65 7.19
N ARG A 61 7.72 -8.91 7.96
CA ARG A 61 8.24 -7.91 8.93
C ARG A 61 8.71 -8.53 10.25
N GLY A 62 8.72 -9.84 10.38
CA GLY A 62 9.21 -10.55 11.56
C GLY A 62 8.27 -10.52 12.77
N VAL A 63 7.00 -10.23 12.56
CA VAL A 63 6.00 -10.28 13.64
C VAL A 63 5.79 -11.72 14.08
N GLY A 64 5.87 -11.97 15.39
CA GLY A 64 5.71 -13.30 15.93
C GLY A 64 4.33 -13.91 15.68
N GLU A 65 4.28 -15.21 15.38
CA GLU A 65 3.05 -15.92 15.00
C GLU A 65 1.96 -15.84 16.09
N TRP A 66 2.34 -15.76 17.36
CA TRP A 66 1.38 -15.57 18.44
C TRP A 66 0.59 -14.27 18.31
N LEU A 67 1.26 -13.17 17.93
CA LEU A 67 0.62 -11.86 17.73
C LEU A 67 -0.24 -11.84 16.45
N ILE A 68 0.25 -12.49 15.39
CA ILE A 68 -0.55 -12.67 14.16
C ILE A 68 -1.85 -13.41 14.47
N ASN A 69 -1.79 -14.46 15.29
CA ASN A 69 -2.99 -15.20 15.69
C ASN A 69 -3.94 -14.38 16.56
N VAL A 70 -3.42 -13.52 17.43
CA VAL A 70 -4.24 -12.55 18.17
C VAL A 70 -4.95 -11.60 17.21
N ILE A 71 -4.24 -11.04 16.23
CA ILE A 71 -4.84 -10.16 15.24
C ILE A 71 -5.88 -10.91 14.39
N LYS A 72 -5.58 -12.14 13.95
CA LYS A 72 -6.53 -12.99 13.23
C LYS A 72 -7.83 -13.19 13.99
N SER A 73 -7.74 -13.49 15.30
CA SER A 73 -8.94 -13.69 16.11
C SER A 73 -9.83 -12.44 16.23
N MET A 74 -9.27 -11.24 16.02
CA MET A 74 -10.04 -9.99 15.97
C MET A 74 -10.81 -9.82 14.65
N TYR A 75 -10.39 -10.54 13.60
CA TYR A 75 -11.04 -10.53 12.28
C TYR A 75 -11.97 -11.73 12.10
N GLU A 76 -11.79 -12.80 12.87
CA GLU A 76 -12.65 -13.98 12.81
C GLU A 76 -14.05 -13.67 13.36
N GLY A 77 -15.07 -14.05 12.59
CA GLY A 77 -16.46 -13.83 12.96
C GLY A 77 -16.93 -12.37 12.90
N ALA A 78 -16.12 -11.48 12.31
CA ALA A 78 -16.55 -10.11 12.08
C ALA A 78 -17.69 -10.07 11.06
N THR A 79 -18.86 -9.65 11.54
CA THR A 79 -20.05 -9.46 10.72
C THR A 79 -20.38 -7.99 10.57
N THR A 80 -21.01 -7.63 9.49
CA THR A 80 -21.55 -6.30 9.27
C THR A 80 -22.96 -6.38 8.71
N ALA A 81 -23.72 -5.31 8.89
CA ALA A 81 -25.04 -5.17 8.30
C ALA A 81 -25.17 -3.81 7.62
N VAL A 82 -25.87 -3.77 6.51
CA VAL A 82 -26.17 -2.51 5.81
C VAL A 82 -27.42 -1.90 6.40
N LYS A 83 -27.31 -0.67 6.89
CA LYS A 83 -28.43 0.08 7.43
C LYS A 83 -28.81 1.21 6.48
N PHE A 84 -30.06 1.22 6.07
CA PHE A 84 -30.63 2.24 5.22
C PHE A 84 -31.95 2.73 5.77
N LYS A 85 -31.97 3.95 6.31
CA LYS A 85 -33.12 4.56 7.00
C LYS A 85 -33.62 3.67 8.14
N GLU A 86 -34.83 3.13 8.02
CA GLU A 86 -35.48 2.25 9.01
C GLU A 86 -35.29 0.76 8.71
N TRP A 87 -34.57 0.43 7.65
CA TRP A 87 -34.32 -0.95 7.21
C TRP A 87 -32.87 -1.35 7.47
N GLU A 88 -32.64 -2.59 7.93
CA GLU A 88 -31.35 -3.18 8.19
C GLU A 88 -31.27 -4.56 7.52
N SER A 89 -30.15 -4.83 6.82
CA SER A 89 -29.95 -6.14 6.19
C SER A 89 -29.70 -7.23 7.22
N ALA A 90 -29.77 -8.50 6.80
CA ALA A 90 -29.16 -9.58 7.56
C ALA A 90 -27.65 -9.33 7.70
N GLU A 91 -27.08 -9.78 8.81
CA GLU A 91 -25.64 -9.76 9.02
C GLU A 91 -24.94 -10.67 8.02
N PHE A 92 -23.79 -10.21 7.51
CA PHE A 92 -22.93 -11.01 6.64
C PHE A 92 -21.47 -10.87 7.06
N GLU A 93 -20.69 -11.92 6.83
CA GLU A 93 -19.30 -12.01 7.22
C GLU A 93 -18.39 -11.16 6.31
N VAL A 94 -17.47 -10.40 6.90
CA VAL A 94 -16.47 -9.60 6.17
C VAL A 94 -15.21 -10.43 6.00
N LYS A 95 -14.91 -10.84 4.76
CA LYS A 95 -13.79 -11.75 4.43
C LYS A 95 -12.57 -11.05 3.80
N VAL A 96 -12.70 -9.78 3.47
CA VAL A 96 -11.65 -8.98 2.81
C VAL A 96 -11.61 -7.58 3.40
N GLY A 97 -10.50 -6.91 3.18
CA GLY A 97 -10.28 -5.55 3.65
C GLY A 97 -9.83 -5.46 5.11
N VAL A 98 -9.29 -4.32 5.45
CA VAL A 98 -9.01 -3.95 6.84
C VAL A 98 -10.17 -3.11 7.36
N HIS A 99 -10.67 -3.47 8.55
CA HIS A 99 -11.91 -2.88 9.09
C HIS A 99 -11.77 -1.38 9.30
N GLN A 100 -12.58 -0.59 8.62
CA GLN A 100 -12.62 0.85 8.81
C GLN A 100 -13.04 1.18 10.25
N GLY A 101 -12.28 2.09 10.89
CA GLY A 101 -12.52 2.46 12.30
C GLY A 101 -11.83 1.55 13.33
N PHE A 102 -11.22 0.43 12.92
CA PHE A 102 -10.40 -0.37 13.81
C PHE A 102 -9.01 0.25 13.96
N VAL A 103 -8.53 0.39 15.20
CA VAL A 103 -7.28 1.14 15.52
C VAL A 103 -6.04 0.59 14.80
N LEU A 104 -6.00 -0.73 14.57
CA LEU A 104 -4.87 -1.38 13.90
C LEU A 104 -4.93 -1.33 12.37
N SER A 105 -6.10 -1.06 11.78
CA SER A 105 -6.28 -1.13 10.33
C SER A 105 -5.34 -0.22 9.53
N PRO A 106 -5.11 1.05 9.91
CA PRO A 106 -4.13 1.88 9.22
C PRO A 106 -2.72 1.31 9.27
N LEU A 107 -2.31 0.77 10.43
CA LEU A 107 -1.00 0.16 10.59
C LEU A 107 -0.84 -1.11 9.74
N LEU A 108 -1.86 -1.98 9.74
CA LEU A 108 -1.85 -3.21 8.94
C LEU A 108 -1.77 -2.88 7.45
N PHE A 109 -2.53 -1.88 7.00
CA PHE A 109 -2.49 -1.42 5.63
C PHE A 109 -1.12 -0.88 5.23
N ILE A 110 -0.52 -0.01 6.06
CA ILE A 110 0.84 0.52 5.82
C ILE A 110 1.85 -0.62 5.73
N ILE A 111 1.78 -1.63 6.61
CA ILE A 111 2.68 -2.79 6.58
C ILE A 111 2.54 -3.55 5.26
N VAL A 112 1.33 -3.75 4.76
CA VAL A 112 1.10 -4.40 3.45
C VAL A 112 1.70 -3.57 2.33
N MET A 113 1.39 -2.27 2.29
CA MET A 113 1.84 -1.36 1.25
C MET A 113 3.36 -1.16 1.23
N ASP A 114 4.02 -1.25 2.39
CA ASP A 114 5.47 -1.17 2.49
C ASP A 114 6.18 -2.50 2.15
N THR A 115 5.52 -3.63 2.37
CA THR A 115 6.08 -4.96 2.11
C THR A 115 5.90 -5.41 0.66
N LEU A 116 4.80 -5.03 0.03
CA LEU A 116 4.42 -5.48 -1.30
C LEU A 116 5.45 -5.08 -2.38
N PRO A 117 5.96 -3.84 -2.42
CA PRO A 117 6.98 -3.45 -3.39
C PRO A 117 8.31 -4.18 -3.21
N GLU A 118 8.64 -4.64 -1.99
CA GLU A 118 9.91 -5.35 -1.73
C GLU A 118 10.05 -6.64 -2.55
N GLU A 119 8.96 -7.34 -2.84
CA GLU A 119 8.97 -8.57 -3.66
C GLU A 119 9.25 -8.28 -5.15
N PHE A 120 9.00 -7.06 -5.61
CA PHE A 120 9.20 -6.65 -7.00
C PHE A 120 10.51 -5.91 -7.23
N ARG A 121 11.32 -5.68 -6.17
CA ARG A 121 12.55 -4.86 -6.21
C ARG A 121 13.72 -5.48 -6.98
N GLU A 122 13.69 -6.77 -7.32
CA GLU A 122 14.73 -7.36 -8.16
C GLU A 122 14.65 -6.81 -9.59
N GLY A 123 15.35 -5.67 -9.79
CA GLY A 123 15.54 -5.06 -11.11
C GLY A 123 14.49 -4.01 -11.51
N LEU A 124 13.55 -3.67 -10.67
CA LEU A 124 12.64 -2.56 -10.92
C LEU A 124 13.24 -1.21 -10.52
N PRO A 125 12.83 -0.15 -11.21
CA PRO A 125 13.29 1.21 -11.00
C PRO A 125 12.69 1.82 -9.74
N TRP A 126 12.67 3.11 -9.68
CA TRP A 126 12.24 3.86 -8.52
C TRP A 126 10.74 3.86 -8.34
N GLU A 127 10.30 3.68 -7.11
CA GLU A 127 8.90 3.65 -6.70
C GLU A 127 8.62 4.83 -5.78
N VAL A 128 7.51 5.52 -6.01
CA VAL A 128 6.96 6.51 -5.08
C VAL A 128 5.59 6.01 -4.65
N LEU A 129 5.46 5.70 -3.38
CA LEU A 129 4.21 5.27 -2.78
C LEU A 129 3.67 6.39 -1.90
N TYR A 130 2.42 6.80 -2.15
CA TYR A 130 1.70 7.78 -1.37
C TYR A 130 0.26 7.30 -1.12
N ALA A 131 -0.05 6.97 0.12
CA ALA A 131 -1.32 6.36 0.52
C ALA A 131 -1.64 5.11 -0.31
N ASP A 132 -2.67 5.16 -1.14
CA ASP A 132 -3.10 4.13 -2.09
C ASP A 132 -2.60 4.35 -3.53
N ASP A 133 -1.88 5.45 -3.76
CA ASP A 133 -1.28 5.78 -5.07
C ASP A 133 0.16 5.29 -5.18
N LEU A 134 0.46 4.53 -6.23
CA LEU A 134 1.80 4.05 -6.55
C LEU A 134 2.27 4.62 -7.88
N VAL A 135 3.46 5.24 -7.88
CA VAL A 135 4.12 5.69 -9.10
C VAL A 135 5.36 4.85 -9.35
N LEU A 136 5.36 4.11 -10.44
CA LEU A 136 6.52 3.36 -10.92
C LEU A 136 7.26 4.18 -11.96
N MET A 137 8.58 4.34 -11.80
CA MET A 137 9.42 5.10 -12.73
C MET A 137 10.51 4.22 -13.32
N LEU A 138 10.52 4.11 -14.65
CA LEU A 138 11.42 3.30 -15.44
C LEU A 138 12.30 4.20 -16.34
N HIS A 139 13.59 3.91 -16.40
CA HIS A 139 14.44 4.48 -17.43
C HIS A 139 15.11 3.36 -18.24
N ARG A 140 15.27 3.56 -19.53
CA ARG A 140 16.03 2.65 -20.37
C ARG A 140 17.52 2.79 -20.03
N MET A 141 18.10 1.72 -19.49
CA MET A 141 19.57 1.62 -19.42
C MET A 141 20.07 1.35 -20.85
N SER A 142 20.79 2.32 -21.39
CA SER A 142 21.50 2.17 -22.68
C SER A 142 22.80 1.43 -22.50
#